data_a51fe3ce028fffcb861cfc96108037fe
#
_entry.id   a51fe3ce028fffcb861cfc96108037fe
#
_cell.length_a   1.000
_cell.length_b   1.000
_cell.length_c   1.000
_cell.angle_alpha   90.00
_cell.angle_beta   90.00
_cell.angle_gamma   90.00
#
_symmetry.space_group_name_H-M   'P 1'
#
loop_
_entity.id
_entity.type
_entity.pdbx_description
1 polymer ?
#
loop_
_entity_poly.entity_id
_entity_poly.type
_entity_poly.pdbx_seq_one_letter_code
_entity_poly.pdbx_strand_id
1 'polypeptide(L)'
;MSELEDSVNPHRPLFYIFMLAIVVGGLQLSWCTEFSEGTPFLLSLGVSKGMLALIWIAGPLSGSLGQPIIGILSDNSQNKSGRRKPFMIGGCVATSLSLLYLSYSIDLVGVFFPSGTSASIVKSAAIPFAAFGIYCLDFSISAIQAASRAYIVDNVATHQQQIANAMAAVMIGGFNIIGYFLGSLNLLNAFSFLGNSQFKILATIASLVLIMVTTLSLAYVKERNPLTDLVIRAERKRTLKRLKELGVHNPSSFGGLVVSLFKQTKHSIVRLSPQVKTVCYAEFFAWIGYFPMLFYTTTYVGDLYKYEFYMGRDSSLPPLTSDELQKLDDAATRRGAMALLMHSITSFAIDLLLPLLVQPFNHETLAADESSLISSMKLMDYIETFRKRYIGWLTVRNSWYLSHLLFIICMTSTFIIRSSAAAIVLFGILGITWGCALWSPFVLISEEISRIKEIKARLEKGTYASGPECETVSARINQTIALKFENYEHEAGIILGIHNFFVAAPQVISSLFSSILFHAFSISKGDDDTQYDDSLGWVFRFGGVAAIGALILSIKLKTNEELISEEKDLLEAQP
;
A
#
# COMPACT_ATOMS: atom_id res chain seq x y z
N MET A 1 10.75 -23.14 -23.64
CA MET A 1 10.86 -22.45 -22.33
C MET A 1 9.58 -22.59 -21.52
N SER A 2 8.39 -22.48 -22.12
CA SER A 2 7.09 -22.69 -21.43
C SER A 2 6.94 -24.08 -20.81
N GLU A 3 7.29 -25.15 -21.51
CA GLU A 3 7.22 -26.53 -20.97
C GLU A 3 8.17 -26.78 -19.79
N LEU A 4 9.30 -26.10 -19.72
CA LEU A 4 10.23 -26.14 -18.57
C LEU A 4 9.67 -25.32 -17.38
N GLU A 5 8.98 -24.22 -17.64
CA GLU A 5 8.33 -23.41 -16.60
C GLU A 5 7.13 -24.13 -15.98
N ASP A 6 6.30 -24.81 -16.79
CA ASP A 6 5.18 -25.61 -16.31
C ASP A 6 5.63 -26.85 -15.51
N SER A 7 6.79 -27.41 -15.81
CA SER A 7 7.39 -28.48 -15.01
C SER A 7 7.93 -27.99 -13.66
N VAL A 8 8.25 -26.71 -13.54
CA VAL A 8 8.81 -26.08 -12.33
C VAL A 8 7.70 -25.61 -11.37
N ASN A 9 6.61 -25.05 -11.90
CA ASN A 9 5.45 -24.62 -11.14
C ASN A 9 4.18 -25.21 -11.78
N PRO A 10 3.70 -26.39 -11.33
CA PRO A 10 2.48 -26.99 -11.86
C PRO A 10 1.25 -26.14 -11.53
N HIS A 11 0.21 -26.28 -12.34
CA HIS A 11 -1.10 -25.68 -12.07
C HIS A 11 -1.58 -25.97 -10.65
N ARG A 12 -1.99 -24.96 -9.91
CA ARG A 12 -2.42 -25.05 -8.50
C ARG A 12 -3.93 -24.85 -8.38
N PRO A 13 -4.63 -25.63 -7.53
CA PRO A 13 -6.05 -25.43 -7.26
C PRO A 13 -6.26 -24.10 -6.50
N LEU A 14 -7.45 -23.50 -6.64
CA LEU A 14 -7.80 -22.23 -6.00
C LEU A 14 -7.58 -22.23 -4.48
N PHE A 15 -7.86 -23.36 -3.82
CA PHE A 15 -7.62 -23.51 -2.38
C PHE A 15 -6.14 -23.38 -2.01
N TYR A 16 -5.24 -23.88 -2.86
CA TYR A 16 -3.79 -23.69 -2.66
C TYR A 16 -3.40 -22.21 -2.77
N ILE A 17 -3.95 -21.51 -3.76
CA ILE A 17 -3.73 -20.07 -3.96
C ILE A 17 -4.31 -19.27 -2.78
N PHE A 18 -5.48 -19.66 -2.27
CA PHE A 18 -6.06 -19.09 -1.05
C PHE A 18 -5.12 -19.27 0.15
N MET A 19 -4.57 -20.47 0.36
CA MET A 19 -3.61 -20.73 1.44
C MET A 19 -2.29 -19.97 1.31
N LEU A 20 -1.85 -19.67 0.07
CA LEU A 20 -0.72 -18.76 -0.17
C LEU A 20 -1.05 -17.32 0.21
N ALA A 21 -2.23 -16.85 -0.16
CA ALA A 21 -2.63 -15.45 -0.03
C ALA A 21 -3.11 -15.06 1.38
N ILE A 22 -3.57 -16.03 2.21
CA ILE A 22 -4.18 -15.74 3.51
C ILE A 22 -3.22 -15.02 4.49
N VAL A 23 -1.91 -15.19 4.32
CA VAL A 23 -0.89 -14.53 5.16
C VAL A 23 -0.93 -13.01 5.00
N VAL A 24 -1.10 -12.52 3.76
CA VAL A 24 -1.19 -11.07 3.54
C VAL A 24 -2.47 -10.49 4.12
N GLY A 25 -3.56 -11.28 4.18
CA GLY A 25 -4.78 -10.92 4.90
C GLY A 25 -4.53 -10.81 6.41
N GLY A 26 -3.93 -11.85 7.04
CA GLY A 26 -3.61 -11.81 8.47
C GLY A 26 -2.69 -10.64 8.84
N LEU A 27 -1.72 -10.33 7.99
CA LEU A 27 -0.84 -9.17 8.17
C LEU A 27 -1.63 -7.85 8.14
N GLN A 28 -2.71 -7.80 7.36
CA GLN A 28 -3.53 -6.59 7.24
C GLN A 28 -4.23 -6.22 8.56
N LEU A 29 -4.53 -7.20 9.44
CA LEU A 29 -5.03 -6.88 10.79
C LEU A 29 -4.02 -6.10 11.64
N SER A 30 -2.72 -6.38 11.47
CA SER A 30 -1.67 -5.60 12.17
C SER A 30 -1.65 -4.15 11.67
N TRP A 31 -1.74 -3.93 10.36
CA TRP A 31 -1.90 -2.60 9.77
C TRP A 31 -3.18 -1.89 10.26
N CYS A 32 -4.33 -2.59 10.28
CA CYS A 32 -5.58 -2.01 10.77
C CYS A 32 -5.48 -1.58 12.24
N THR A 33 -4.82 -2.39 13.07
CA THR A 33 -4.60 -2.07 14.49
C THR A 33 -3.71 -0.84 14.63
N GLU A 34 -2.64 -0.74 13.85
CA GLU A 34 -1.74 0.41 13.85
C GLU A 34 -2.43 1.70 13.38
N PHE A 35 -3.17 1.66 12.28
CA PHE A 35 -3.87 2.84 11.76
C PHE A 35 -5.06 3.29 12.64
N SER A 36 -5.75 2.35 13.31
CA SER A 36 -6.88 2.70 14.18
C SER A 36 -6.45 3.18 15.55
N GLU A 37 -5.44 2.56 16.14
CA GLU A 37 -5.06 2.77 17.56
C GLU A 37 -3.73 3.51 17.73
N GLY A 38 -2.80 3.40 16.77
CA GLY A 38 -1.43 3.91 16.93
C GLY A 38 -1.36 5.40 17.18
N THR A 39 -2.03 6.22 16.37
CA THR A 39 -2.06 7.69 16.55
C THR A 39 -2.77 8.09 17.85
N PRO A 40 -4.00 7.62 18.15
CA PRO A 40 -4.65 7.90 19.43
C PRO A 40 -3.81 7.48 20.64
N PHE A 41 -3.18 6.31 20.58
CA PHE A 41 -2.33 5.81 21.65
C PHE A 41 -1.12 6.73 21.90
N LEU A 42 -0.35 7.10 20.87
CA LEU A 42 0.79 8.01 21.03
C LEU A 42 0.38 9.38 21.57
N LEU A 43 -0.75 9.93 21.13
CA LEU A 43 -1.30 11.17 21.68
C LEU A 43 -1.69 11.03 23.15
N SER A 44 -2.23 9.88 23.58
CA SER A 44 -2.60 9.59 24.97
C SER A 44 -1.38 9.52 25.91
N LEU A 45 -0.17 9.26 25.37
CA LEU A 45 1.10 9.34 26.10
C LEU A 45 1.58 10.79 26.29
N GLY A 46 0.99 11.75 25.59
CA GLY A 46 1.41 13.16 25.59
C GLY A 46 2.37 13.52 24.46
N VAL A 47 2.48 12.70 23.42
CA VAL A 47 3.27 13.03 22.21
C VAL A 47 2.58 14.20 21.49
N SER A 48 3.33 15.26 21.16
CA SER A 48 2.79 16.37 20.38
C SER A 48 2.49 15.92 18.94
N LYS A 49 1.48 16.53 18.29
CA LYS A 49 1.11 16.22 16.90
C LYS A 49 2.31 16.38 15.95
N GLY A 50 3.18 17.38 16.18
CA GLY A 50 4.41 17.57 15.39
C GLY A 50 5.41 16.41 15.54
N MET A 51 5.65 15.93 16.77
CA MET A 51 6.52 14.79 17.01
C MET A 51 5.93 13.48 16.49
N LEU A 52 4.62 13.33 16.59
CA LEU A 52 3.87 12.20 16.05
C LEU A 52 4.12 12.04 14.53
N ALA A 53 4.07 13.14 13.77
CA ALA A 53 4.35 13.13 12.35
C ALA A 53 5.78 12.63 12.03
N LEU A 54 6.76 12.91 12.89
CA LEU A 54 8.13 12.42 12.73
C LEU A 54 8.26 10.92 13.10
N ILE A 55 7.50 10.43 14.07
CA ILE A 55 7.47 9.00 14.42
C ILE A 55 6.96 8.17 13.24
N TRP A 56 5.93 8.65 12.52
CA TRP A 56 5.36 7.97 11.36
C TRP A 56 6.27 7.91 10.12
N ILE A 57 7.48 8.50 10.16
CA ILE A 57 8.50 8.25 9.12
C ILE A 57 8.96 6.78 9.12
N ALA A 58 8.75 6.04 10.20
CA ALA A 58 9.09 4.61 10.31
C ALA A 58 8.50 3.78 9.16
N GLY A 59 7.21 3.98 8.80
CA GLY A 59 6.53 3.28 7.72
C GLY A 59 7.22 3.45 6.36
N PRO A 60 7.33 4.68 5.82
CA PRO A 60 8.03 4.92 4.56
C PRO A 60 9.49 4.48 4.57
N LEU A 61 10.18 4.61 5.70
CA LEU A 61 11.56 4.16 5.82
C LEU A 61 11.66 2.63 5.74
N SER A 62 10.80 1.90 6.44
CA SER A 62 10.75 0.45 6.42
C SER A 62 10.32 -0.08 5.04
N GLY A 63 9.36 0.57 4.38
CA GLY A 63 8.90 0.22 3.04
C GLY A 63 9.97 0.44 1.96
N SER A 64 10.68 1.58 2.01
CA SER A 64 11.68 1.94 1.00
C SER A 64 13.02 1.21 1.17
N LEU A 65 13.43 0.89 2.38
CA LEU A 65 14.70 0.22 2.68
C LEU A 65 14.49 -1.24 3.12
N GLY A 66 13.55 -1.48 4.03
CA GLY A 66 13.34 -2.80 4.64
C GLY A 66 12.88 -3.83 3.62
N GLN A 67 11.84 -3.53 2.84
CA GLN A 67 11.30 -4.50 1.87
C GLN A 67 12.33 -4.93 0.80
N PRO A 68 13.05 -4.03 0.11
CA PRO A 68 14.07 -4.45 -0.87
C PRO A 68 15.24 -5.23 -0.23
N ILE A 69 15.67 -4.84 0.98
CA ILE A 69 16.74 -5.54 1.68
C ILE A 69 16.31 -6.97 2.03
N ILE A 70 15.13 -7.15 2.59
CA ILE A 70 14.57 -8.48 2.88
C ILE A 70 14.36 -9.28 1.59
N GLY A 71 13.93 -8.64 0.50
CA GLY A 71 13.84 -9.26 -0.82
C GLY A 71 15.18 -9.89 -1.22
N ILE A 72 16.26 -9.10 -1.24
CA ILE A 72 17.60 -9.57 -1.59
C ILE A 72 18.10 -10.67 -0.64
N LEU A 73 17.92 -10.49 0.68
CA LEU A 73 18.35 -11.47 1.67
C LEU A 73 17.62 -12.80 1.51
N SER A 74 16.30 -12.76 1.29
CA SER A 74 15.50 -13.96 1.10
C SER A 74 15.79 -14.66 -0.22
N ASP A 75 16.05 -13.92 -1.31
CA ASP A 75 16.49 -14.49 -2.60
C ASP A 75 17.81 -15.26 -2.48
N ASN A 76 18.70 -14.82 -1.60
CA ASN A 76 19.99 -15.45 -1.37
C ASN A 76 19.99 -16.51 -0.26
N SER A 77 18.87 -16.75 0.41
CA SER A 77 18.73 -17.72 1.48
C SER A 77 18.96 -19.15 1.01
N GLN A 78 19.67 -19.94 1.79
CA GLN A 78 19.98 -21.36 1.55
C GLN A 78 19.30 -22.30 2.54
N ASN A 79 18.24 -21.86 3.19
CA ASN A 79 17.53 -22.68 4.16
C ASN A 79 16.85 -23.87 3.45
N LYS A 80 17.08 -25.09 3.98
CA LYS A 80 16.52 -26.34 3.43
C LYS A 80 14.99 -26.37 3.38
N SER A 81 14.32 -25.64 4.29
CA SER A 81 12.86 -25.56 4.36
C SER A 81 12.24 -24.61 3.36
N GLY A 82 13.07 -23.92 2.56
CA GLY A 82 12.64 -22.91 1.60
C GLY A 82 13.36 -21.58 1.78
N ARG A 83 13.36 -20.73 0.76
CA ARG A 83 14.06 -19.44 0.80
C ARG A 83 13.24 -18.35 1.49
N ARG A 84 11.91 -18.42 1.45
CA ARG A 84 10.99 -17.40 2.01
C ARG A 84 10.53 -17.70 3.43
N LYS A 85 10.31 -18.99 3.76
CA LYS A 85 9.79 -19.43 5.06
C LYS A 85 10.50 -18.84 6.27
N PRO A 86 11.85 -18.80 6.34
CA PRO A 86 12.53 -18.24 7.51
C PRO A 86 12.19 -16.76 7.76
N PHE A 87 12.07 -15.97 6.67
CA PHE A 87 11.73 -14.55 6.76
C PHE A 87 10.26 -14.32 7.12
N MET A 88 9.36 -15.20 6.64
CA MET A 88 7.94 -15.17 7.02
C MET A 88 7.78 -15.51 8.51
N ILE A 89 8.44 -16.54 9.01
CA ILE A 89 8.38 -16.93 10.44
C ILE A 89 8.99 -15.82 11.29
N GLY A 90 10.20 -15.37 10.95
CA GLY A 90 10.88 -14.30 11.67
C GLY A 90 10.08 -12.99 11.68
N GLY A 91 9.55 -12.60 10.52
CA GLY A 91 8.69 -11.43 10.39
C GLY A 91 7.37 -11.56 11.15
N CYS A 92 6.72 -12.73 11.12
CA CYS A 92 5.50 -13.01 11.89
C CYS A 92 5.72 -12.87 13.39
N VAL A 93 6.77 -13.51 13.91
CA VAL A 93 7.12 -13.44 15.34
C VAL A 93 7.50 -12.01 15.73
N ALA A 94 8.36 -11.36 14.95
CA ALA A 94 8.77 -9.99 15.22
C ALA A 94 7.59 -9.01 15.19
N THR A 95 6.68 -9.11 14.21
CA THR A 95 5.47 -8.27 14.12
C THR A 95 4.57 -8.48 15.34
N SER A 96 4.30 -9.73 15.71
CA SER A 96 3.45 -10.04 16.86
C SER A 96 4.06 -9.53 18.16
N LEU A 97 5.36 -9.72 18.35
CA LEU A 97 6.07 -9.22 19.54
C LEU A 97 6.11 -7.70 19.58
N SER A 98 6.38 -7.04 18.44
CA SER A 98 6.42 -5.57 18.38
C SER A 98 5.06 -4.94 18.63
N LEU A 99 3.99 -5.54 18.12
CA LEU A 99 2.62 -5.06 18.32
C LEU A 99 2.19 -5.20 19.78
N LEU A 100 2.50 -6.33 20.41
CA LEU A 100 2.27 -6.53 21.84
C LEU A 100 3.16 -5.61 22.68
N TYR A 101 4.45 -5.50 22.37
CA TYR A 101 5.37 -4.58 23.05
C TYR A 101 4.84 -3.13 23.00
N LEU A 102 4.39 -2.67 21.85
CA LEU A 102 3.85 -1.31 21.69
C LEU A 102 2.60 -1.11 22.55
N SER A 103 1.64 -2.04 22.50
CA SER A 103 0.37 -1.92 23.22
C SER A 103 0.53 -2.03 24.75
N TYR A 104 1.58 -2.71 25.22
CA TYR A 104 1.93 -2.86 26.65
C TYR A 104 3.07 -1.94 27.11
N SER A 105 3.51 -0.98 26.28
CA SER A 105 4.68 -0.14 26.59
C SER A 105 4.55 0.68 27.88
N ILE A 106 3.35 1.15 28.23
CA ILE A 106 3.08 1.84 29.51
C ILE A 106 3.31 0.89 30.69
N ASP A 107 2.78 -0.32 30.62
CA ASP A 107 2.90 -1.30 31.70
C ASP A 107 4.37 -1.74 31.87
N LEU A 108 5.06 -2.00 30.76
CA LEU A 108 6.48 -2.38 30.76
C LEU A 108 7.36 -1.31 31.40
N VAL A 109 7.12 -0.03 31.06
CA VAL A 109 7.85 1.09 31.65
C VAL A 109 7.45 1.28 33.10
N GLY A 110 6.16 1.11 33.44
CA GLY A 110 5.63 1.25 34.80
C GLY A 110 6.30 0.34 35.82
N VAL A 111 6.81 -0.84 35.42
CA VAL A 111 7.54 -1.76 36.32
C VAL A 111 8.81 -1.13 36.92
N PHE A 112 9.42 -0.18 36.23
CA PHE A 112 10.64 0.49 36.68
C PHE A 112 10.39 1.68 37.60
N PHE A 113 9.11 2.04 37.85
CA PHE A 113 8.75 3.15 38.70
C PHE A 113 8.17 2.68 40.04
N PRO A 114 8.46 3.38 41.17
CA PRO A 114 7.88 3.05 42.49
C PRO A 114 6.35 3.13 42.46
N SER A 115 5.72 2.32 43.33
CA SER A 115 4.29 2.37 43.57
C SER A 115 3.87 3.78 44.04
N GLY A 116 2.91 4.41 43.34
CA GLY A 116 2.47 5.77 43.66
C GLY A 116 3.07 6.86 42.77
N THR A 117 3.93 6.52 41.78
CA THR A 117 4.39 7.48 40.77
C THR A 117 3.20 7.96 39.95
N SER A 118 3.14 9.28 39.66
CA SER A 118 2.09 9.87 38.85
C SER A 118 2.01 9.19 37.46
N ALA A 119 0.79 8.86 37.03
CA ALA A 119 0.54 8.25 35.71
C ALA A 119 1.10 9.09 34.55
N SER A 120 1.12 10.42 34.70
CA SER A 120 1.67 11.35 33.70
C SER A 120 3.20 11.15 33.51
N ILE A 121 3.94 10.92 34.59
CA ILE A 121 5.39 10.66 34.52
C ILE A 121 5.67 9.33 33.81
N VAL A 122 4.93 8.27 34.15
CA VAL A 122 5.06 6.95 33.52
C VAL A 122 4.72 7.03 32.03
N LYS A 123 3.63 7.72 31.66
CA LYS A 123 3.26 7.93 30.26
C LYS A 123 4.35 8.69 29.48
N SER A 124 4.87 9.79 30.04
CA SER A 124 5.95 10.53 29.37
C SER A 124 7.22 9.72 29.23
N ALA A 125 7.57 8.89 30.22
CA ALA A 125 8.70 7.97 30.15
C ALA A 125 8.47 6.85 29.12
N ALA A 126 7.23 6.47 28.83
CA ALA A 126 6.88 5.47 27.84
C ALA A 126 7.03 5.96 26.37
N ILE A 127 7.07 7.28 26.12
CA ILE A 127 7.15 7.85 24.77
C ILE A 127 8.31 7.27 23.94
N PRO A 128 9.58 7.29 24.37
CA PRO A 128 10.68 6.74 23.58
C PRO A 128 10.55 5.24 23.34
N PHE A 129 9.98 4.50 24.29
CA PHE A 129 9.74 3.06 24.16
C PHE A 129 8.64 2.79 23.12
N ALA A 130 7.57 3.56 23.14
CA ALA A 130 6.50 3.46 22.15
C ALA A 130 6.99 3.85 20.75
N ALA A 131 7.75 4.93 20.62
CA ALA A 131 8.38 5.32 19.36
C ALA A 131 9.29 4.22 18.80
N PHE A 132 10.14 3.63 19.64
CA PHE A 132 10.95 2.47 19.25
C PHE A 132 10.10 1.28 18.83
N GLY A 133 9.00 1.03 19.54
CA GLY A 133 8.02 -0.02 19.21
C GLY A 133 7.41 0.15 17.81
N ILE A 134 7.06 1.38 17.41
CA ILE A 134 6.57 1.70 16.05
C ILE A 134 7.63 1.33 15.00
N TYR A 135 8.89 1.74 15.19
CA TYR A 135 9.96 1.38 14.24
C TYR A 135 10.14 -0.14 14.15
N CYS A 136 10.15 -0.85 15.28
CA CYS A 136 10.23 -2.32 15.28
C CYS A 136 9.03 -2.96 14.56
N LEU A 137 7.84 -2.44 14.78
CA LEU A 137 6.61 -2.91 14.16
C LEU A 137 6.66 -2.73 12.63
N ASP A 138 6.93 -1.53 12.15
CA ASP A 138 6.99 -1.21 10.72
C ASP A 138 8.05 -2.02 9.96
N PHE A 139 9.26 -2.16 10.53
CA PHE A 139 10.30 -2.96 9.91
C PHE A 139 9.97 -4.46 9.91
N SER A 140 9.32 -4.97 10.95
CA SER A 140 8.90 -6.38 11.00
C SER A 140 7.73 -6.66 10.05
N ILE A 141 6.74 -5.76 9.95
CA ILE A 141 5.66 -5.81 8.96
C ILE A 141 6.25 -5.81 7.54
N SER A 142 7.18 -4.90 7.26
CA SER A 142 7.85 -4.84 5.95
C SER A 142 8.59 -6.12 5.61
N ALA A 143 9.19 -6.79 6.59
CA ALA A 143 9.89 -8.06 6.38
C ALA A 143 8.94 -9.20 6.00
N ILE A 144 7.85 -9.39 6.76
CA ILE A 144 6.87 -10.45 6.43
C ILE A 144 6.12 -10.11 5.14
N GLN A 145 5.82 -8.84 4.87
CA GLN A 145 5.13 -8.40 3.66
C GLN A 145 5.94 -8.71 2.40
N ALA A 146 7.24 -8.35 2.39
CA ALA A 146 8.12 -8.64 1.27
C ALA A 146 8.27 -10.15 1.02
N ALA A 147 8.49 -10.92 2.10
CA ALA A 147 8.62 -12.37 2.01
C ALA A 147 7.34 -13.05 1.53
N SER A 148 6.16 -12.63 2.01
CA SER A 148 4.86 -13.20 1.64
C SER A 148 4.49 -12.91 0.19
N ARG A 149 4.75 -11.70 -0.32
CA ARG A 149 4.53 -11.38 -1.74
C ARG A 149 5.42 -12.24 -2.65
N ALA A 150 6.70 -12.35 -2.32
CA ALA A 150 7.62 -13.22 -3.06
C ALA A 150 7.23 -14.70 -2.95
N TYR A 151 6.72 -15.15 -1.80
CA TYR A 151 6.25 -16.51 -1.58
C TYR A 151 5.06 -16.87 -2.48
N ILE A 152 4.12 -15.94 -2.70
CA ILE A 152 3.01 -16.12 -3.64
C ILE A 152 3.56 -16.31 -5.05
N VAL A 153 4.44 -15.41 -5.51
CA VAL A 153 5.01 -15.44 -6.88
C VAL A 153 5.80 -16.72 -7.12
N ASP A 154 6.63 -17.14 -6.14
CA ASP A 154 7.51 -18.29 -6.27
C ASP A 154 6.80 -19.66 -6.33
N ASN A 155 5.53 -19.75 -5.86
CA ASN A 155 4.80 -21.01 -5.71
C ASN A 155 3.61 -21.19 -6.67
N VAL A 156 3.41 -20.24 -7.60
CA VAL A 156 2.30 -20.23 -8.57
C VAL A 156 2.86 -20.19 -9.99
N ALA A 157 2.25 -20.93 -10.91
CA ALA A 157 2.61 -20.92 -12.32
C ALA A 157 2.40 -19.52 -12.95
N THR A 158 3.18 -19.19 -13.98
CA THR A 158 3.15 -17.86 -14.62
C THR A 158 1.74 -17.47 -15.09
N HIS A 159 1.01 -18.41 -15.71
CA HIS A 159 -0.37 -18.19 -16.16
C HIS A 159 -1.40 -18.00 -15.03
N GLN A 160 -1.07 -18.41 -13.79
CA GLN A 160 -1.94 -18.24 -12.61
C GLN A 160 -1.58 -17.03 -11.73
N GLN A 161 -0.54 -16.27 -12.06
CA GLN A 161 -0.08 -15.12 -11.27
C GLN A 161 -1.18 -14.06 -11.10
N GLN A 162 -1.99 -13.85 -12.13
CA GLN A 162 -3.10 -12.90 -12.08
C GLN A 162 -4.14 -13.33 -11.04
N ILE A 163 -4.54 -14.61 -11.01
CA ILE A 163 -5.49 -15.16 -10.05
C ILE A 163 -4.91 -15.07 -8.62
N ALA A 164 -3.62 -15.36 -8.46
CA ALA A 164 -2.96 -15.29 -7.16
C ALA A 164 -2.90 -13.86 -6.61
N ASN A 165 -2.61 -12.88 -7.45
CA ASN A 165 -2.63 -11.46 -7.07
C ASN A 165 -4.04 -10.97 -6.75
N ALA A 166 -5.05 -11.39 -7.52
CA ALA A 166 -6.45 -11.08 -7.25
C ALA A 166 -6.90 -11.69 -5.89
N MET A 167 -6.52 -12.94 -5.61
CA MET A 167 -6.79 -13.58 -4.32
C MET A 167 -6.13 -12.83 -3.16
N ALA A 168 -4.88 -12.37 -3.33
CA ALA A 168 -4.18 -11.55 -2.34
C ALA A 168 -4.91 -10.23 -2.09
N ALA A 169 -5.40 -9.55 -3.14
CA ALA A 169 -6.17 -8.31 -3.00
C ALA A 169 -7.50 -8.55 -2.24
N VAL A 170 -8.21 -9.64 -2.55
CA VAL A 170 -9.43 -10.05 -1.83
C VAL A 170 -9.13 -10.31 -0.35
N MET A 171 -8.02 -10.98 -0.04
CA MET A 171 -7.61 -11.20 1.35
C MET A 171 -7.29 -9.88 2.07
N ILE A 172 -6.55 -8.98 1.45
CA ILE A 172 -6.25 -7.66 2.01
C ILE A 172 -7.54 -6.89 2.28
N GLY A 173 -8.42 -6.76 1.29
CA GLY A 173 -9.66 -6.00 1.42
C GLY A 173 -10.62 -6.59 2.47
N GLY A 174 -10.80 -7.91 2.46
CA GLY A 174 -11.64 -8.61 3.44
C GLY A 174 -11.13 -8.46 4.87
N PHE A 175 -9.83 -8.62 5.09
CA PHE A 175 -9.24 -8.44 6.42
C PHE A 175 -9.17 -6.97 6.85
N ASN A 176 -9.11 -6.00 5.93
CA ASN A 176 -9.30 -4.58 6.25
C ASN A 176 -10.67 -4.32 6.86
N ILE A 177 -11.72 -4.83 6.22
CA ILE A 177 -13.10 -4.69 6.73
C ILE A 177 -13.22 -5.34 8.11
N ILE A 178 -12.72 -6.56 8.29
CA ILE A 178 -12.74 -7.26 9.59
C ILE A 178 -11.97 -6.46 10.64
N GLY A 179 -10.75 -6.00 10.32
CA GLY A 179 -9.89 -5.28 11.26
C GLY A 179 -10.50 -3.97 11.75
N TYR A 180 -11.00 -3.14 10.84
CA TYR A 180 -11.63 -1.88 11.24
C TYR A 180 -13.03 -2.07 11.84
N PHE A 181 -13.74 -3.12 11.46
CA PHE A 181 -14.97 -3.51 12.17
C PHE A 181 -14.69 -3.83 13.63
N LEU A 182 -13.68 -4.66 13.91
CA LEU A 182 -13.24 -4.95 15.28
C LEU A 182 -12.81 -3.66 16.01
N GLY A 183 -12.06 -2.76 15.35
CA GLY A 183 -11.68 -1.46 15.89
C GLY A 183 -12.86 -0.54 16.23
N SER A 184 -13.98 -0.65 15.52
CA SER A 184 -15.20 0.14 15.76
C SER A 184 -16.07 -0.39 16.90
N LEU A 185 -15.87 -1.63 17.33
CA LEU A 185 -16.61 -2.25 18.43
C LEU A 185 -16.01 -1.91 19.80
N ASN A 186 -16.82 -2.00 20.85
CA ASN A 186 -16.33 -1.95 22.23
C ASN A 186 -15.85 -3.34 22.66
N LEU A 187 -14.59 -3.65 22.38
CA LEU A 187 -14.02 -4.96 22.66
C LEU A 187 -13.78 -5.21 24.17
N LEU A 188 -13.64 -4.15 24.96
CA LEU A 188 -13.48 -4.27 26.41
C LEU A 188 -14.66 -5.01 27.07
N ASN A 189 -15.87 -4.81 26.56
CA ASN A 189 -17.05 -5.50 27.07
C ASN A 189 -17.10 -7.00 26.76
N ALA A 190 -16.51 -7.40 25.62
CA ALA A 190 -16.60 -8.78 25.13
C ALA A 190 -15.34 -9.61 25.39
N PHE A 191 -14.16 -8.99 25.39
CA PHE A 191 -12.85 -9.64 25.41
C PHE A 191 -11.90 -9.09 26.47
N SER A 192 -12.43 -8.64 27.64
CA SER A 192 -11.62 -8.10 28.74
C SER A 192 -10.53 -9.06 29.26
N PHE A 193 -10.66 -10.36 29.01
CA PHE A 193 -9.65 -11.36 29.36
C PHE A 193 -8.38 -11.30 28.49
N LEU A 194 -8.44 -10.63 27.31
CA LEU A 194 -7.28 -10.44 26.42
C LEU A 194 -6.51 -9.15 26.72
N GLY A 195 -7.07 -8.23 27.50
CA GLY A 195 -6.42 -6.97 27.83
C GLY A 195 -7.36 -5.97 28.47
N ASN A 196 -6.78 -4.97 29.13
CA ASN A 196 -7.50 -3.91 29.84
C ASN A 196 -7.66 -2.61 29.03
N SER A 197 -7.32 -2.62 27.75
CA SER A 197 -7.55 -1.51 26.81
C SER A 197 -7.91 -2.05 25.41
N GLN A 198 -8.63 -1.22 24.64
CA GLN A 198 -9.01 -1.54 23.25
C GLN A 198 -7.78 -1.93 22.41
N PHE A 199 -6.72 -1.14 22.50
CA PHE A 199 -5.48 -1.38 21.76
C PHE A 199 -4.83 -2.74 22.12
N LYS A 200 -4.75 -3.10 23.41
CA LYS A 200 -4.18 -4.39 23.85
C LYS A 200 -4.97 -5.58 23.31
N ILE A 201 -6.31 -5.49 23.31
CA ILE A 201 -7.18 -6.54 22.80
C ILE A 201 -7.00 -6.70 21.29
N LEU A 202 -7.03 -5.60 20.52
CA LEU A 202 -6.80 -5.63 19.08
C LEU A 202 -5.41 -6.16 18.72
N ALA A 203 -4.37 -5.71 19.42
CA ALA A 203 -3.00 -6.17 19.24
C ALA A 203 -2.88 -7.69 19.48
N THR A 204 -3.55 -8.20 20.52
CA THR A 204 -3.56 -9.63 20.83
C THR A 204 -4.30 -10.42 19.75
N ILE A 205 -5.48 -9.96 19.31
CA ILE A 205 -6.26 -10.62 18.25
C ILE A 205 -5.46 -10.62 16.94
N ALA A 206 -4.91 -9.49 16.53
CA ALA A 206 -4.12 -9.36 15.30
C ALA A 206 -2.89 -10.29 15.33
N SER A 207 -2.20 -10.36 16.46
CA SER A 207 -1.03 -11.25 16.65
C SER A 207 -1.43 -12.72 16.55
N LEU A 208 -2.50 -13.14 17.22
CA LEU A 208 -2.98 -14.52 17.19
C LEU A 208 -3.42 -14.93 15.78
N VAL A 209 -4.16 -14.07 15.10
CA VAL A 209 -4.61 -14.34 13.71
C VAL A 209 -3.41 -14.42 12.78
N LEU A 210 -2.44 -13.48 12.87
CA LEU A 210 -1.24 -13.49 12.04
C LEU A 210 -0.44 -14.80 12.24
N ILE A 211 -0.23 -15.22 13.48
CA ILE A 211 0.47 -16.49 13.80
C ILE A 211 -0.31 -17.68 13.22
N MET A 212 -1.64 -17.72 13.42
CA MET A 212 -2.50 -18.79 12.93
C MET A 212 -2.45 -18.92 11.40
N VAL A 213 -2.70 -17.84 10.66
CA VAL A 213 -2.75 -17.90 9.19
C VAL A 213 -1.37 -18.17 8.60
N THR A 214 -0.30 -17.63 9.20
CA THR A 214 1.08 -17.90 8.76
C THR A 214 1.41 -19.38 8.97
N THR A 215 1.10 -19.93 10.14
CA THR A 215 1.32 -21.36 10.45
C THR A 215 0.54 -22.26 9.48
N LEU A 216 -0.76 -21.98 9.24
CA LEU A 216 -1.59 -22.73 8.32
C LEU A 216 -1.03 -22.71 6.90
N SER A 217 -0.64 -21.52 6.40
CA SER A 217 -0.04 -21.36 5.08
C SER A 217 1.26 -22.15 4.93
N LEU A 218 2.18 -21.97 5.88
CA LEU A 218 3.51 -22.62 5.84
C LEU A 218 3.44 -24.14 6.05
N ALA A 219 2.43 -24.65 6.75
CA ALA A 219 2.19 -26.08 6.90
C ALA A 219 1.62 -26.71 5.62
N TYR A 220 0.69 -26.00 4.96
CA TYR A 220 0.03 -26.50 3.76
C TYR A 220 0.90 -26.41 2.50
N VAL A 221 1.58 -25.28 2.31
CA VAL A 221 2.40 -25.00 1.13
C VAL A 221 3.84 -25.45 1.35
N LYS A 222 4.30 -26.34 0.49
CA LYS A 222 5.69 -26.83 0.50
C LYS A 222 6.54 -25.97 -0.45
N GLU A 223 7.42 -25.17 0.10
CA GLU A 223 8.40 -24.39 -0.68
C GLU A 223 9.51 -25.28 -1.21
N ARG A 224 10.02 -24.97 -2.41
CA ARG A 224 11.11 -25.71 -3.04
C ARG A 224 12.43 -25.51 -2.28
N ASN A 225 13.23 -26.56 -2.18
CA ASN A 225 14.53 -26.51 -1.51
C ASN A 225 15.56 -25.78 -2.38
N PRO A 226 16.08 -24.59 -1.96
CA PRO A 226 17.02 -23.81 -2.77
C PRO A 226 18.38 -24.48 -2.97
N LEU A 227 18.72 -25.53 -2.21
CA LEU A 227 19.97 -26.27 -2.36
C LEU A 227 19.92 -27.31 -3.48
N THR A 228 18.75 -27.84 -3.80
CA THR A 228 18.55 -28.90 -4.80
C THR A 228 17.92 -28.39 -6.09
N ASP A 229 17.16 -27.30 -6.03
CA ASP A 229 16.46 -26.74 -7.19
C ASP A 229 17.42 -25.97 -8.09
N LEU A 230 17.55 -26.42 -9.36
CA LEU A 230 18.47 -25.85 -10.34
C LEU A 230 18.06 -24.44 -10.78
N VAL A 231 16.76 -24.15 -10.85
CA VAL A 231 16.24 -22.84 -11.26
C VAL A 231 16.57 -21.79 -10.21
N ILE A 232 16.27 -22.08 -8.93
CA ILE A 232 16.59 -21.19 -7.81
C ILE A 232 18.10 -20.92 -7.72
N ARG A 233 18.91 -21.95 -7.95
CA ARG A 233 20.38 -21.80 -7.96
C ARG A 233 20.86 -20.92 -9.11
N ALA A 234 20.27 -21.04 -10.30
CA ALA A 234 20.59 -20.20 -11.44
C ALA A 234 20.17 -18.73 -11.21
N GLU A 235 18.96 -18.51 -10.69
CA GLU A 235 18.47 -17.16 -10.31
C GLU A 235 19.40 -16.50 -9.29
N ARG A 236 19.75 -17.23 -8.23
CA ARG A 236 20.68 -16.75 -7.21
C ARG A 236 22.03 -16.36 -7.80
N LYS A 237 22.59 -17.18 -8.71
CA LYS A 237 23.85 -16.88 -9.38
C LYS A 237 23.76 -15.59 -10.21
N ARG A 238 22.64 -15.38 -10.89
CA ARG A 238 22.37 -14.14 -11.66
C ARG A 238 22.28 -12.92 -10.73
N THR A 239 21.53 -13.02 -9.62
CA THR A 239 21.41 -11.95 -8.62
C THR A 239 22.76 -11.58 -8.02
N LEU A 240 23.56 -12.57 -7.62
CA LEU A 240 24.90 -12.34 -7.07
C LEU A 240 25.86 -11.71 -8.09
N LYS A 241 25.78 -12.10 -9.37
CA LYS A 241 26.56 -11.48 -10.46
C LYS A 241 26.17 -10.01 -10.61
N ARG A 242 24.87 -9.71 -10.64
CA ARG A 242 24.35 -8.35 -10.75
C ARG A 242 24.77 -7.46 -9.57
N LEU A 243 24.70 -7.98 -8.34
CA LEU A 243 25.17 -7.26 -7.15
C LEU A 243 26.66 -6.92 -7.23
N LYS A 244 27.48 -7.84 -7.72
CA LYS A 244 28.93 -7.58 -7.96
C LYS A 244 29.17 -6.50 -9.01
N GLU A 245 28.41 -6.51 -10.11
CA GLU A 245 28.48 -5.48 -11.17
C GLU A 245 28.10 -4.09 -10.63
N LEU A 246 27.21 -4.03 -9.64
CA LEU A 246 26.84 -2.79 -8.91
C LEU A 246 27.86 -2.38 -7.84
N GLY A 247 28.97 -3.13 -7.69
CA GLY A 247 30.03 -2.87 -6.72
C GLY A 247 29.72 -3.35 -5.30
N VAL A 248 28.74 -4.24 -5.13
CA VAL A 248 28.43 -4.88 -3.84
C VAL A 248 29.23 -6.17 -3.72
N HIS A 249 30.41 -6.08 -3.12
CA HIS A 249 31.29 -7.24 -2.94
C HIS A 249 30.80 -8.18 -1.83
N ASN A 250 30.10 -7.66 -0.84
CA ASN A 250 29.51 -8.45 0.25
C ASN A 250 28.00 -8.22 0.36
N PRO A 251 27.15 -9.13 -0.15
CA PRO A 251 25.69 -9.03 -0.07
C PRO A 251 25.14 -9.06 1.36
N SER A 252 25.95 -9.46 2.33
CA SER A 252 25.57 -9.47 3.77
C SER A 252 25.82 -8.13 4.46
N SER A 253 26.49 -7.17 3.81
CA SER A 253 26.73 -5.84 4.36
C SER A 253 25.53 -4.94 4.16
N PHE A 254 24.86 -4.54 5.25
CA PHE A 254 23.71 -3.63 5.22
C PHE A 254 24.02 -2.32 4.47
N GLY A 255 25.15 -1.68 4.79
CA GLY A 255 25.55 -0.43 4.13
C GLY A 255 25.79 -0.61 2.63
N GLY A 256 26.41 -1.73 2.22
CA GLY A 256 26.61 -2.07 0.81
C GLY A 256 25.29 -2.28 0.06
N LEU A 257 24.31 -2.94 0.68
CA LEU A 257 22.98 -3.14 0.12
C LEU A 257 22.24 -1.81 -0.06
N VAL A 258 22.23 -0.95 0.95
CA VAL A 258 21.59 0.38 0.88
C VAL A 258 22.21 1.22 -0.25
N VAL A 259 23.53 1.32 -0.32
CA VAL A 259 24.22 2.07 -1.40
C VAL A 259 23.89 1.50 -2.77
N SER A 260 23.82 0.16 -2.92
CA SER A 260 23.48 -0.48 -4.19
C SER A 260 22.05 -0.17 -4.62
N LEU A 261 21.10 -0.18 -3.69
CA LEU A 261 19.71 0.16 -3.96
C LEU A 261 19.59 1.60 -4.49
N PHE A 262 20.24 2.56 -3.84
CA PHE A 262 20.24 3.95 -4.31
C PHE A 262 20.87 4.11 -5.69
N LYS A 263 22.03 3.48 -5.95
CA LYS A 263 22.68 3.53 -7.26
C LYS A 263 21.80 2.89 -8.34
N GLN A 264 21.21 1.72 -8.06
CA GLN A 264 20.33 1.02 -8.97
C GLN A 264 19.09 1.86 -9.28
N THR A 265 18.41 2.39 -8.26
CA THR A 265 17.23 3.24 -8.41
C THR A 265 17.54 4.48 -9.27
N LYS A 266 18.63 5.20 -8.97
CA LYS A 266 19.05 6.37 -9.75
C LYS A 266 19.31 6.02 -11.23
N HIS A 267 20.02 4.94 -11.51
CA HIS A 267 20.33 4.52 -12.86
C HIS A 267 19.08 4.10 -13.64
N SER A 268 18.16 3.41 -12.98
CA SER A 268 16.95 2.90 -13.60
C SER A 268 15.88 3.97 -13.82
N ILE A 269 15.77 5.00 -12.95
CA ILE A 269 14.85 6.14 -13.16
C ILE A 269 15.12 6.84 -14.49
N VAL A 270 16.39 7.00 -14.87
CA VAL A 270 16.76 7.65 -16.15
C VAL A 270 16.23 6.86 -17.35
N ARG A 271 16.18 5.54 -17.24
CA ARG A 271 15.79 4.61 -18.32
C ARG A 271 14.30 4.36 -18.44
N LEU A 272 13.49 4.79 -17.48
CA LEU A 272 12.03 4.62 -17.54
C LEU A 272 11.46 5.28 -18.80
N SER A 273 10.42 4.65 -19.37
CA SER A 273 9.63 5.29 -20.44
C SER A 273 8.96 6.59 -19.95
N PRO A 274 8.67 7.55 -20.83
CA PRO A 274 7.99 8.79 -20.46
C PRO A 274 6.64 8.53 -19.76
N GLN A 275 5.89 7.52 -20.19
CA GLN A 275 4.61 7.15 -19.58
C GLN A 275 4.81 6.66 -18.14
N VAL A 276 5.72 5.71 -17.92
CA VAL A 276 5.99 5.20 -16.56
C VAL A 276 6.53 6.30 -15.65
N LYS A 277 7.37 7.22 -16.16
CA LYS A 277 7.81 8.41 -15.39
C LYS A 277 6.64 9.26 -14.95
N THR A 278 5.70 9.52 -15.86
CA THR A 278 4.51 10.33 -15.56
C THR A 278 3.64 9.66 -14.50
N VAL A 279 3.45 8.33 -14.58
CA VAL A 279 2.75 7.55 -13.54
C VAL A 279 3.45 7.68 -12.20
N CYS A 280 4.78 7.47 -12.15
CA CYS A 280 5.56 7.60 -10.92
C CYS A 280 5.48 9.01 -10.30
N TYR A 281 5.54 10.05 -11.12
CA TYR A 281 5.40 11.43 -10.61
C TYR A 281 3.98 11.73 -10.14
N ALA A 282 2.95 11.21 -10.79
CA ALA A 282 1.57 11.36 -10.32
C ALA A 282 1.38 10.67 -8.96
N GLU A 283 1.89 9.45 -8.79
CA GLU A 283 1.94 8.74 -7.51
C GLU A 283 2.66 9.54 -6.42
N PHE A 284 3.81 10.13 -6.76
CA PHE A 284 4.56 10.96 -5.82
C PHE A 284 3.69 12.07 -5.21
N PHE A 285 2.96 12.81 -6.04
CA PHE A 285 2.08 13.88 -5.55
C PHE A 285 0.85 13.35 -4.83
N ALA A 286 0.27 12.24 -5.28
CA ALA A 286 -0.89 11.62 -4.64
C ALA A 286 -0.56 11.12 -3.22
N TRP A 287 0.58 10.48 -3.03
CA TRP A 287 0.98 9.93 -1.73
C TRP A 287 1.35 10.98 -0.67
N ILE A 288 1.63 12.23 -1.05
CA ILE A 288 1.69 13.34 -0.10
C ILE A 288 0.35 13.51 0.62
N GLY A 289 -0.77 13.28 -0.07
CA GLY A 289 -2.11 13.38 0.51
C GLY A 289 -2.62 12.09 1.15
N TYR A 290 -2.40 10.94 0.53
CA TYR A 290 -2.87 9.66 1.05
C TYR A 290 -2.22 9.27 2.38
N PHE A 291 -0.95 9.58 2.56
CA PHE A 291 -0.24 9.22 3.79
C PHE A 291 -0.88 9.82 5.06
N PRO A 292 -1.11 11.14 5.16
CA PRO A 292 -1.78 11.71 6.33
C PRO A 292 -3.21 11.17 6.50
N MET A 293 -3.91 10.93 5.40
CA MET A 293 -5.25 10.36 5.43
C MET A 293 -5.26 9.02 6.19
N LEU A 294 -4.33 8.12 5.91
CA LEU A 294 -4.27 6.82 6.59
C LEU A 294 -3.99 6.93 8.09
N PHE A 295 -3.04 7.77 8.48
CA PHE A 295 -2.55 7.83 9.86
C PHE A 295 -3.36 8.76 10.78
N TYR A 296 -4.06 9.75 10.22
CA TYR A 296 -4.74 10.78 11.03
C TYR A 296 -6.27 10.75 10.95
N THR A 297 -6.86 9.90 10.11
CA THR A 297 -8.33 9.79 9.99
C THR A 297 -8.99 9.49 11.32
N THR A 298 -8.48 8.50 12.07
CA THR A 298 -9.04 8.11 13.36
C THR A 298 -9.05 9.28 14.34
N THR A 299 -7.93 10.01 14.42
CA THR A 299 -7.80 11.16 15.33
C THR A 299 -8.67 12.32 14.87
N TYR A 300 -8.72 12.63 13.56
CA TYR A 300 -9.55 13.73 13.05
C TYR A 300 -11.04 13.52 13.34
N VAL A 301 -11.55 12.31 13.09
CA VAL A 301 -12.95 11.97 13.38
C VAL A 301 -13.19 11.93 14.89
N GLY A 302 -12.21 11.44 15.66
CA GLY A 302 -12.25 11.44 17.11
C GLY A 302 -12.27 12.84 17.73
N ASP A 303 -11.46 13.77 17.21
CA ASP A 303 -11.44 15.16 17.66
C ASP A 303 -12.78 15.87 17.35
N LEU A 304 -13.39 15.61 16.18
CA LEU A 304 -14.74 16.10 15.86
C LEU A 304 -15.80 15.53 16.81
N TYR A 305 -15.72 14.24 17.14
CA TYR A 305 -16.65 13.61 18.08
C TYR A 305 -16.53 14.19 19.48
N LYS A 306 -15.31 14.44 19.97
CA LYS A 306 -15.08 15.13 21.26
C LYS A 306 -15.62 16.55 21.23
N TYR A 307 -15.38 17.29 20.15
CA TYR A 307 -15.92 18.64 19.98
C TYR A 307 -17.45 18.64 20.03
N GLU A 308 -18.14 17.73 19.31
CA GLU A 308 -19.59 17.57 19.38
C GLU A 308 -20.06 17.29 20.82
N PHE A 309 -19.35 16.44 21.55
CA PHE A 309 -19.66 16.10 22.93
C PHE A 309 -19.58 17.32 23.85
N TYR A 310 -18.48 18.10 23.75
CA TYR A 310 -18.31 19.31 24.58
C TYR A 310 -19.31 20.41 24.23
N MET A 311 -19.62 20.59 22.96
CA MET A 311 -20.63 21.56 22.51
C MET A 311 -22.06 21.21 22.95
N GLY A 312 -22.36 19.92 23.11
CA GLY A 312 -23.65 19.45 23.62
C GLY A 312 -23.74 19.38 25.15
N ARG A 313 -22.62 19.57 25.86
CA ARG A 313 -22.54 19.49 27.32
C ARG A 313 -22.92 20.83 27.95
N ASP A 314 -23.75 20.81 29.01
CA ASP A 314 -24.06 22.01 29.79
C ASP A 314 -22.81 22.51 30.53
N SER A 315 -22.46 23.77 30.33
CA SER A 315 -21.29 24.41 30.94
C SER A 315 -21.35 24.47 32.48
N SER A 316 -22.54 24.26 33.08
CA SER A 316 -22.74 24.21 34.53
C SER A 316 -22.28 22.87 35.16
N LEU A 317 -22.05 21.83 34.36
CA LEU A 317 -21.62 20.52 34.87
C LEU A 317 -20.12 20.53 35.28
N PRO A 318 -19.76 19.79 36.35
CA PRO A 318 -18.37 19.69 36.79
C PRO A 318 -17.47 19.12 35.68
N PRO A 319 -16.14 19.40 35.69
CA PRO A 319 -15.20 18.79 34.77
C PRO A 319 -15.32 17.27 34.76
N LEU A 320 -15.02 16.65 33.61
CA LEU A 320 -15.03 15.20 33.49
C LEU A 320 -13.99 14.57 34.43
N THR A 321 -14.38 13.50 35.07
CA THR A 321 -13.45 12.66 35.82
C THR A 321 -12.46 11.95 34.87
N SER A 322 -11.32 11.52 35.37
CA SER A 322 -10.32 10.81 34.55
C SER A 322 -10.89 9.57 33.87
N ASP A 323 -11.83 8.85 34.53
CA ASP A 323 -12.50 7.68 33.98
C ASP A 323 -13.49 8.04 32.85
N GLU A 324 -14.23 9.12 33.02
CA GLU A 324 -15.14 9.65 31.97
C GLU A 324 -14.37 10.16 30.76
N LEU A 325 -13.24 10.84 30.98
CA LEU A 325 -12.37 11.30 29.91
C LEU A 325 -11.79 10.11 29.11
N GLN A 326 -11.35 9.06 29.79
CA GLN A 326 -10.87 7.86 29.13
C GLN A 326 -11.98 7.17 28.31
N LYS A 327 -13.20 7.08 28.85
CA LYS A 327 -14.35 6.54 28.11
C LYS A 327 -14.69 7.37 26.87
N LEU A 328 -14.58 8.70 26.96
CA LEU A 328 -14.76 9.60 25.82
C LEU A 328 -13.66 9.40 24.76
N ASP A 329 -12.41 9.26 25.18
CA ASP A 329 -11.28 8.99 24.29
C ASP A 329 -11.42 7.65 23.56
N ASP A 330 -11.83 6.60 24.28
CA ASP A 330 -12.11 5.28 23.70
C ASP A 330 -13.28 5.33 22.71
N ALA A 331 -14.35 6.08 23.04
CA ALA A 331 -15.49 6.26 22.15
C ALA A 331 -15.10 7.05 20.88
N ALA A 332 -14.28 8.08 21.02
CA ALA A 332 -13.76 8.88 19.93
C ALA A 332 -12.88 8.04 18.99
N THR A 333 -12.01 7.19 19.52
CA THR A 333 -11.16 6.27 18.74
C THR A 333 -12.01 5.27 17.96
N ARG A 334 -13.01 4.63 18.60
CA ARG A 334 -13.96 3.74 17.91
C ARG A 334 -14.73 4.46 16.80
N ARG A 335 -15.10 5.72 17.01
CA ARG A 335 -15.78 6.53 15.99
C ARG A 335 -14.86 6.79 14.79
N GLY A 336 -13.58 7.02 15.04
CA GLY A 336 -12.57 7.12 13.99
C GLY A 336 -12.33 5.81 13.24
N ALA A 337 -12.27 4.68 13.94
CA ALA A 337 -12.19 3.35 13.32
C ALA A 337 -13.39 3.04 12.42
N MET A 338 -14.60 3.56 12.76
CA MET A 338 -15.79 3.47 11.91
C MET A 338 -15.59 4.19 10.56
N ALA A 339 -14.87 5.31 10.54
CA ALA A 339 -14.55 6.00 9.27
C ALA A 339 -13.63 5.16 8.40
N LEU A 340 -12.62 4.53 8.98
CA LEU A 340 -11.73 3.59 8.27
C LEU A 340 -12.49 2.33 7.81
N LEU A 341 -13.48 1.86 8.57
CA LEU A 341 -14.36 0.78 8.15
C LEU A 341 -15.15 1.16 6.89
N MET A 342 -15.81 2.32 6.88
CA MET A 342 -16.56 2.78 5.70
C MET A 342 -15.64 2.98 4.50
N HIS A 343 -14.46 3.56 4.72
CA HIS A 343 -13.41 3.67 3.72
C HIS A 343 -13.03 2.30 3.13
N SER A 344 -12.81 1.29 3.97
CA SER A 344 -12.41 -0.06 3.53
C SER A 344 -13.50 -0.77 2.76
N ILE A 345 -14.77 -0.66 3.18
CA ILE A 345 -15.91 -1.25 2.47
C ILE A 345 -16.01 -0.67 1.06
N THR A 346 -15.92 0.67 0.96
CA THR A 346 -16.01 1.36 -0.33
C THR A 346 -14.81 1.04 -1.22
N SER A 347 -13.59 1.05 -0.67
CA SER A 347 -12.39 0.68 -1.40
C SER A 347 -12.47 -0.75 -1.94
N PHE A 348 -12.84 -1.70 -1.10
CA PHE A 348 -12.97 -3.09 -1.51
C PHE A 348 -14.03 -3.29 -2.59
N ALA A 349 -15.16 -2.58 -2.49
CA ALA A 349 -16.18 -2.60 -3.55
C ALA A 349 -15.62 -2.05 -4.88
N ILE A 350 -14.86 -0.97 -4.83
CA ILE A 350 -14.21 -0.39 -6.03
C ILE A 350 -13.14 -1.33 -6.59
N ASP A 351 -12.32 -1.95 -5.75
CA ASP A 351 -11.29 -2.91 -6.18
C ASP A 351 -11.88 -4.10 -6.96
N LEU A 352 -13.12 -4.51 -6.61
CA LEU A 352 -13.84 -5.57 -7.31
C LEU A 352 -14.57 -5.07 -8.58
N LEU A 353 -15.15 -3.86 -8.52
CA LEU A 353 -15.99 -3.34 -9.59
C LEU A 353 -15.18 -2.64 -10.69
N LEU A 354 -14.11 -1.93 -10.35
CA LEU A 354 -13.37 -1.09 -11.29
C LEU A 354 -12.81 -1.89 -12.47
N PRO A 355 -12.19 -3.06 -12.30
CA PRO A 355 -11.73 -3.89 -13.43
C PRO A 355 -12.87 -4.32 -14.37
N LEU A 356 -14.09 -4.51 -13.84
CA LEU A 356 -15.26 -4.88 -14.65
C LEU A 356 -15.83 -3.70 -15.43
N LEU A 357 -15.71 -2.48 -14.88
CA LEU A 357 -16.29 -1.26 -15.46
C LEU A 357 -15.35 -0.56 -16.44
N VAL A 358 -14.04 -0.66 -16.22
CA VAL A 358 -13.04 0.00 -17.05
C VAL A 358 -12.75 -0.84 -18.29
N GLN A 359 -12.68 -0.20 -19.44
CA GLN A 359 -12.41 -0.85 -20.71
C GLN A 359 -10.96 -1.37 -20.71
N PRO A 360 -10.71 -2.68 -20.89
CA PRO A 360 -9.36 -3.19 -21.05
C PRO A 360 -8.75 -2.63 -22.34
N PHE A 361 -7.45 -2.35 -22.26
CA PHE A 361 -6.70 -1.67 -23.32
C PHE A 361 -6.50 -2.52 -24.59
N ASN A 362 -6.48 -3.86 -24.49
CA ASN A 362 -6.34 -4.80 -25.61
C ASN A 362 -7.39 -5.89 -25.54
N HIS A 363 -8.42 -5.80 -26.39
CA HIS A 363 -9.48 -6.80 -26.49
C HIS A 363 -9.01 -8.16 -27.04
N GLU A 364 -7.91 -8.22 -27.79
CA GLU A 364 -7.51 -9.45 -28.49
C GLU A 364 -6.69 -10.43 -27.64
N THR A 365 -5.96 -9.95 -26.65
CA THR A 365 -5.07 -10.81 -25.83
C THR A 365 -5.77 -11.45 -24.63
N LEU A 366 -6.83 -10.85 -24.11
CA LEU A 366 -7.60 -11.40 -22.99
C LEU A 366 -8.70 -12.38 -23.44
N ALA A 367 -9.21 -12.24 -24.66
CA ALA A 367 -10.29 -13.09 -25.19
C ALA A 367 -9.88 -14.53 -25.41
N ALA A 368 -8.61 -14.83 -25.58
CA ALA A 368 -8.13 -16.19 -25.90
C ALA A 368 -8.03 -17.13 -24.68
N ASP A 369 -7.74 -16.59 -23.48
CA ASP A 369 -7.49 -17.42 -22.30
C ASP A 369 -8.68 -17.48 -21.31
N GLU A 370 -9.56 -16.47 -21.29
CA GLU A 370 -10.70 -16.40 -20.34
C GLU A 370 -11.96 -17.13 -20.83
N SER A 371 -12.04 -17.46 -22.13
CA SER A 371 -13.24 -18.07 -22.72
C SER A 371 -13.58 -19.46 -22.17
N SER A 372 -12.63 -20.15 -21.53
CA SER A 372 -12.85 -21.50 -21.01
C SER A 372 -13.38 -21.57 -19.57
N LEU A 373 -13.26 -20.49 -18.78
CA LEU A 373 -13.62 -20.48 -17.36
C LEU A 373 -14.89 -19.67 -17.02
N ILE A 374 -15.38 -18.81 -17.93
CA ILE A 374 -16.52 -17.93 -17.67
C ILE A 374 -17.66 -18.20 -18.66
N SER A 375 -18.00 -19.46 -18.83
CA SER A 375 -19.09 -19.90 -19.71
C SER A 375 -20.52 -19.68 -19.15
N SER A 376 -20.69 -18.96 -18.05
CA SER A 376 -22.03 -18.65 -17.49
C SER A 376 -22.50 -17.19 -17.71
N MET A 377 -22.47 -16.70 -18.74
CA MET A 377 -22.16 -15.53 -19.57
C MET A 377 -23.26 -14.58 -19.99
N LYS A 378 -24.47 -14.73 -19.48
CA LYS A 378 -25.49 -13.67 -19.65
C LYS A 378 -25.17 -12.40 -18.84
N LEU A 379 -24.52 -12.55 -17.70
CA LEU A 379 -24.13 -11.42 -16.83
C LEU A 379 -22.97 -10.62 -17.45
N MET A 380 -21.95 -11.31 -17.99
CA MET A 380 -20.81 -10.66 -18.63
C MET A 380 -21.22 -9.91 -19.92
N ASP A 381 -22.06 -10.51 -20.76
CA ASP A 381 -22.61 -9.85 -21.95
C ASP A 381 -23.44 -8.61 -21.58
N TYR A 382 -24.20 -8.69 -20.48
CA TYR A 382 -24.95 -7.55 -19.97
C TYR A 382 -24.01 -6.43 -19.47
N ILE A 383 -22.97 -6.77 -18.69
CA ILE A 383 -21.98 -5.82 -18.20
C ILE A 383 -21.23 -5.17 -19.38
N GLU A 384 -20.83 -5.95 -20.37
CA GLU A 384 -20.13 -5.43 -21.55
C GLU A 384 -21.03 -4.50 -22.39
N THR A 385 -22.29 -4.88 -22.57
CA THR A 385 -23.27 -4.03 -23.27
C THR A 385 -23.53 -2.73 -22.52
N PHE A 386 -23.71 -2.81 -21.19
CA PHE A 386 -23.87 -1.66 -20.32
C PHE A 386 -22.63 -0.74 -20.39
N ARG A 387 -21.44 -1.34 -20.27
CA ARG A 387 -20.15 -0.65 -20.35
C ARG A 387 -20.03 0.12 -21.67
N LYS A 388 -20.17 -0.55 -22.81
CA LYS A 388 -20.08 0.07 -24.14
C LYS A 388 -21.09 1.20 -24.34
N ARG A 389 -22.29 1.06 -23.78
CA ARG A 389 -23.39 2.02 -24.01
C ARG A 389 -23.32 3.26 -23.11
N TYR A 390 -22.93 3.08 -21.83
CA TYR A 390 -23.07 4.14 -20.82
C TYR A 390 -21.75 4.66 -20.26
N ILE A 391 -20.72 3.84 -20.19
CA ILE A 391 -19.46 4.16 -19.52
C ILE A 391 -18.23 3.87 -20.38
N GLY A 392 -18.38 3.76 -21.71
CA GLY A 392 -17.27 3.51 -22.65
C GLY A 392 -16.15 4.57 -22.60
N TRP A 393 -16.45 5.76 -22.08
CA TRP A 393 -15.47 6.81 -21.81
C TRP A 393 -14.60 6.56 -20.56
N LEU A 394 -15.01 5.65 -19.67
CA LEU A 394 -14.30 5.33 -18.44
C LEU A 394 -13.12 4.39 -18.75
N THR A 395 -11.95 4.96 -18.98
CA THR A 395 -10.68 4.25 -19.16
C THR A 395 -9.91 4.21 -17.84
N VAL A 396 -8.83 3.42 -17.76
CA VAL A 396 -7.93 3.39 -16.59
C VAL A 396 -7.42 4.81 -16.28
N ARG A 397 -6.99 5.54 -17.31
CA ARG A 397 -6.54 6.94 -17.19
C ARG A 397 -7.65 7.83 -16.61
N ASN A 398 -8.85 7.73 -17.19
CA ASN A 398 -9.97 8.60 -16.82
C ASN A 398 -10.45 8.32 -15.38
N SER A 399 -10.53 7.05 -14.99
CA SER A 399 -10.87 6.68 -13.60
C SER A 399 -9.83 7.22 -12.61
N TRP A 400 -8.55 7.20 -12.98
CA TRP A 400 -7.48 7.65 -12.10
C TRP A 400 -7.45 9.17 -11.93
N TYR A 401 -7.52 9.97 -13.01
CA TYR A 401 -7.57 11.44 -12.84
C TYR A 401 -8.87 11.91 -12.15
N LEU A 402 -10.01 11.24 -12.39
CA LEU A 402 -11.26 11.54 -11.67
C LEU A 402 -11.15 11.21 -10.18
N SER A 403 -10.42 10.15 -9.82
CA SER A 403 -10.16 9.84 -8.41
C SER A 403 -9.34 10.94 -7.73
N HIS A 404 -8.34 11.51 -8.40
CA HIS A 404 -7.57 12.64 -7.86
C HIS A 404 -8.45 13.90 -7.72
N LEU A 405 -9.32 14.17 -8.67
CA LEU A 405 -10.28 15.28 -8.57
C LEU A 405 -11.23 15.09 -7.37
N LEU A 406 -11.76 13.86 -7.19
CA LEU A 406 -12.61 13.52 -6.05
C LEU A 406 -11.84 13.67 -4.73
N PHE A 407 -10.58 13.22 -4.68
CA PHE A 407 -9.73 13.39 -3.51
C PHE A 407 -9.54 14.86 -3.13
N ILE A 408 -9.27 15.74 -4.11
CA ILE A 408 -9.12 17.19 -3.91
C ILE A 408 -10.42 17.78 -3.34
N ILE A 409 -11.58 17.43 -3.92
CA ILE A 409 -12.88 17.89 -3.45
C ILE A 409 -13.13 17.44 -2.00
N CYS A 410 -12.86 16.17 -1.69
CA CYS A 410 -13.02 15.64 -0.35
C CYS A 410 -12.10 16.33 0.67
N MET A 411 -10.81 16.53 0.33
CA MET A 411 -9.88 17.20 1.23
C MET A 411 -10.25 18.67 1.45
N THR A 412 -10.72 19.36 0.42
CA THR A 412 -11.19 20.74 0.52
C THR A 412 -12.49 20.83 1.34
N SER A 413 -13.38 19.84 1.26
CA SER A 413 -14.63 19.83 2.03
C SER A 413 -14.42 19.75 3.56
N THR A 414 -13.21 19.40 4.02
CA THR A 414 -12.85 19.47 5.45
C THR A 414 -12.96 20.89 6.04
N PHE A 415 -13.01 21.95 5.21
CA PHE A 415 -13.32 23.32 5.68
C PHE A 415 -14.75 23.46 6.23
N ILE A 416 -15.69 22.67 5.70
CA ILE A 416 -17.12 22.78 6.05
C ILE A 416 -17.55 21.68 7.03
N ILE A 417 -16.83 20.57 7.08
CA ILE A 417 -17.18 19.44 7.95
C ILE A 417 -16.89 19.80 9.40
N ARG A 418 -17.95 19.71 10.25
CA ARG A 418 -17.88 19.99 11.68
C ARG A 418 -18.52 18.87 12.51
N SER A 419 -18.92 17.77 11.87
CA SER A 419 -19.49 16.62 12.58
C SER A 419 -18.75 15.32 12.28
N SER A 420 -18.66 14.47 13.30
CA SER A 420 -18.03 13.15 13.18
C SER A 420 -18.77 12.25 12.17
N ALA A 421 -20.11 12.38 12.09
CA ALA A 421 -20.93 11.63 11.14
C ALA A 421 -20.65 12.05 9.69
N ALA A 422 -20.55 13.35 9.41
CA ALA A 422 -20.19 13.85 8.08
C ALA A 422 -18.76 13.45 7.69
N ALA A 423 -17.83 13.45 8.64
CA ALA A 423 -16.47 12.99 8.42
C ALA A 423 -16.42 11.48 8.08
N ILE A 424 -17.21 10.63 8.74
CA ILE A 424 -17.33 9.20 8.40
C ILE A 424 -17.80 9.02 6.96
N VAL A 425 -18.80 9.77 6.52
CA VAL A 425 -19.27 9.74 5.11
C VAL A 425 -18.17 10.20 4.16
N LEU A 426 -17.46 11.28 4.49
CA LEU A 426 -16.34 11.78 3.69
C LEU A 426 -15.26 10.71 3.47
N PHE A 427 -14.80 10.08 4.55
CA PHE A 427 -13.79 9.03 4.46
C PHE A 427 -14.33 7.77 3.78
N GLY A 428 -15.61 7.48 3.90
CA GLY A 428 -16.27 6.45 3.08
C GLY A 428 -16.17 6.75 1.59
N ILE A 429 -16.44 7.98 1.16
CA ILE A 429 -16.29 8.41 -0.25
C ILE A 429 -14.83 8.34 -0.70
N LEU A 430 -13.87 8.69 0.17
CA LEU A 430 -12.44 8.57 -0.11
C LEU A 430 -11.98 7.13 -0.37
N GLY A 431 -12.72 6.12 0.07
CA GLY A 431 -12.48 4.73 -0.31
C GLY A 431 -12.52 4.51 -1.83
N ILE A 432 -13.32 5.29 -2.58
CA ILE A 432 -13.32 5.24 -4.05
C ILE A 432 -11.95 5.63 -4.60
N THR A 433 -11.38 6.70 -4.07
CA THR A 433 -10.08 7.21 -4.54
C THR A 433 -8.95 6.25 -4.20
N TRP A 434 -9.06 5.58 -3.05
CA TRP A 434 -8.09 4.59 -2.59
C TRP A 434 -8.06 3.34 -3.48
N GLY A 435 -9.24 2.77 -3.83
CA GLY A 435 -9.33 1.65 -4.77
C GLY A 435 -8.70 2.00 -6.13
N CYS A 436 -8.98 3.20 -6.66
CA CYS A 436 -8.33 3.65 -7.89
C CYS A 436 -6.80 3.78 -7.75
N ALA A 437 -6.30 4.31 -6.63
CA ALA A 437 -4.87 4.49 -6.39
C ALA A 437 -4.11 3.17 -6.24
N LEU A 438 -4.73 2.13 -5.71
CA LEU A 438 -4.12 0.81 -5.59
C LEU A 438 -4.08 0.03 -6.89
N TRP A 439 -4.97 0.30 -7.84
CA TRP A 439 -5.13 -0.48 -9.06
C TRP A 439 -4.57 0.22 -10.31
N SER A 440 -4.96 1.48 -10.55
CA SER A 440 -4.69 2.17 -11.82
C SER A 440 -3.20 2.31 -12.18
N PRO A 441 -2.28 2.67 -11.26
CA PRO A 441 -0.86 2.82 -11.58
C PRO A 441 -0.23 1.51 -12.06
N PHE A 442 -0.57 0.39 -11.41
CA PHE A 442 -0.04 -0.92 -11.79
C PHE A 442 -0.53 -1.37 -13.16
N VAL A 443 -1.79 -1.09 -13.51
CA VAL A 443 -2.34 -1.38 -14.83
C VAL A 443 -1.62 -0.54 -15.89
N LEU A 444 -1.50 0.78 -15.69
CA LEU A 444 -0.83 1.69 -16.63
C LEU A 444 0.64 1.32 -16.86
N ILE A 445 1.36 0.92 -15.81
CA ILE A 445 2.75 0.46 -15.92
C ILE A 445 2.81 -0.85 -16.69
N SER A 446 1.90 -1.79 -16.41
CA SER A 446 1.84 -3.10 -17.07
C SER A 446 1.48 -2.97 -18.54
N GLU A 447 0.56 -2.08 -18.89
CA GLU A 447 0.19 -1.76 -20.28
C GLU A 447 1.38 -1.23 -21.06
N GLU A 448 2.14 -0.29 -20.49
CA GLU A 448 3.33 0.26 -21.16
C GLU A 448 4.43 -0.79 -21.35
N ILE A 449 4.66 -1.65 -20.35
CA ILE A 449 5.60 -2.77 -20.47
C ILE A 449 5.17 -3.71 -21.59
N SER A 450 3.88 -4.06 -21.67
CA SER A 450 3.31 -4.93 -22.70
C SER A 450 3.42 -4.30 -24.08
N ARG A 451 3.15 -2.99 -24.21
CA ARG A 451 3.30 -2.24 -25.47
C ARG A 451 4.74 -2.30 -26.01
N ILE A 452 5.71 -2.04 -25.14
CA ILE A 452 7.13 -2.09 -25.52
C ILE A 452 7.53 -3.52 -25.94
N LYS A 453 7.01 -4.53 -25.25
CA LYS A 453 7.25 -5.95 -25.59
C LYS A 453 6.68 -6.31 -26.95
N GLU A 454 5.47 -5.87 -27.25
CA GLU A 454 4.82 -6.10 -28.54
C GLU A 454 5.59 -5.44 -29.69
N ILE A 455 6.04 -4.20 -29.53
CA ILE A 455 6.87 -3.49 -30.52
C ILE A 455 8.14 -4.31 -30.81
N LYS A 456 8.83 -4.82 -29.78
CA LYS A 456 10.03 -5.66 -29.96
C LYS A 456 9.72 -6.96 -30.70
N ALA A 457 8.64 -7.65 -30.31
CA ALA A 457 8.26 -8.91 -30.95
C ALA A 457 7.90 -8.73 -32.43
N ARG A 458 7.27 -7.60 -32.79
CA ARG A 458 6.99 -7.24 -34.20
C ARG A 458 8.29 -6.97 -34.98
N LEU A 459 9.26 -6.29 -34.37
CA LEU A 459 10.57 -6.04 -34.96
C LEU A 459 11.37 -7.35 -35.22
N GLU A 460 11.38 -8.26 -34.24
CA GLU A 460 12.06 -9.56 -34.37
C GLU A 460 11.43 -10.45 -35.43
N LYS A 461 10.12 -10.41 -35.61
CA LYS A 461 9.40 -11.21 -36.61
C LYS A 461 9.49 -10.64 -38.02
N GLY A 462 10.03 -9.43 -38.23
CA GLY A 462 10.13 -8.81 -39.55
C GLY A 462 8.75 -8.53 -40.21
N THR A 463 7.66 -8.60 -39.43
CA THR A 463 6.30 -8.51 -39.96
C THR A 463 5.89 -7.04 -40.04
N TYR A 464 6.27 -6.37 -41.12
CA TYR A 464 5.80 -5.01 -41.42
C TYR A 464 4.63 -5.07 -42.40
N ALA A 465 3.58 -4.34 -42.08
CA ALA A 465 2.42 -4.20 -42.96
C ALA A 465 2.82 -3.46 -44.26
N SER A 466 2.44 -4.05 -45.33
CA SER A 466 2.54 -3.74 -46.73
C SER A 466 2.56 -2.27 -47.12
N GLY A 467 3.74 -1.77 -47.55
CA GLY A 467 3.95 -0.53 -48.28
C GLY A 467 5.39 -0.03 -48.17
N PRO A 468 6.11 0.15 -49.29
CA PRO A 468 7.58 0.36 -49.22
C PRO A 468 8.05 1.68 -48.61
N GLU A 469 7.21 2.69 -48.47
CA GLU A 469 7.57 3.98 -47.88
C GLU A 469 7.17 4.10 -46.41
N CYS A 470 6.08 3.45 -45.98
CA CYS A 470 5.64 3.40 -44.58
C CYS A 470 6.52 2.45 -43.72
N GLU A 471 7.13 1.43 -44.35
CA GLU A 471 7.98 0.42 -43.70
C GLU A 471 9.28 1.01 -43.12
N THR A 472 9.92 1.95 -43.80
CA THR A 472 11.25 2.41 -43.41
C THR A 472 11.25 3.29 -42.16
N VAL A 473 10.23 4.10 -41.96
CA VAL A 473 10.20 5.10 -40.88
C VAL A 473 9.59 4.51 -39.60
N SER A 474 8.49 3.74 -39.72
CA SER A 474 7.93 2.96 -38.61
C SER A 474 8.96 1.96 -38.06
N ALA A 475 9.73 1.32 -38.96
CA ALA A 475 10.84 0.45 -38.60
C ALA A 475 11.94 1.20 -37.82
N ARG A 476 12.34 2.40 -38.25
CA ARG A 476 13.38 3.20 -37.55
C ARG A 476 12.95 3.64 -36.16
N ILE A 477 11.69 4.10 -35.99
CA ILE A 477 11.18 4.50 -34.66
C ILE A 477 11.07 3.29 -33.76
N ASN A 478 10.49 2.21 -34.25
CA ASN A 478 10.38 0.97 -33.49
C ASN A 478 11.76 0.42 -33.13
N GLN A 479 12.74 0.49 -34.04
CA GLN A 479 14.11 0.10 -33.78
C GLN A 479 14.77 1.01 -32.72
N THR A 480 14.51 2.32 -32.75
CA THR A 480 15.00 3.27 -31.76
C THR A 480 14.39 3.00 -30.39
N ILE A 481 13.07 2.72 -30.33
CA ILE A 481 12.37 2.31 -29.10
C ILE A 481 12.91 0.98 -28.60
N ALA A 482 13.07 -0.01 -29.46
CA ALA A 482 13.60 -1.33 -29.09
C ALA A 482 15.04 -1.25 -28.55
N LEU A 483 15.92 -0.48 -29.19
CA LEU A 483 17.29 -0.26 -28.72
C LEU A 483 17.33 0.50 -27.38
N LYS A 484 16.51 1.53 -27.24
CA LYS A 484 16.44 2.33 -26.01
C LYS A 484 15.94 1.51 -24.81
N PHE A 485 15.10 0.51 -25.07
CA PHE A 485 14.48 -0.34 -24.06
C PHE A 485 14.87 -1.82 -24.19
N GLU A 486 16.07 -2.11 -24.69
CA GLU A 486 16.54 -3.46 -25.04
C GLU A 486 16.33 -4.50 -23.91
N ASN A 487 16.48 -4.10 -22.65
CA ASN A 487 16.34 -4.97 -21.48
C ASN A 487 15.07 -4.69 -20.65
N TYR A 488 14.12 -3.91 -21.19
CA TYR A 488 12.98 -3.41 -20.43
C TYR A 488 12.07 -4.53 -19.85
N GLU A 489 11.97 -5.66 -20.55
CA GLU A 489 11.19 -6.83 -20.09
C GLU A 489 11.82 -7.51 -18.87
N HIS A 490 13.14 -7.57 -18.85
CA HIS A 490 13.88 -8.16 -17.72
C HIS A 490 13.96 -7.21 -16.52
N GLU A 491 13.53 -5.97 -16.70
CA GLU A 491 13.55 -4.91 -15.68
C GLU A 491 12.19 -4.65 -15.02
N ALA A 492 11.12 -5.40 -15.35
CA ALA A 492 9.79 -5.20 -14.77
C ALA A 492 9.81 -5.13 -13.23
N GLY A 493 10.57 -6.01 -12.59
CA GLY A 493 10.75 -5.97 -11.13
C GLY A 493 11.46 -4.70 -10.64
N ILE A 494 12.37 -4.13 -11.44
CA ILE A 494 13.05 -2.88 -11.12
C ILE A 494 12.10 -1.70 -11.29
N ILE A 495 11.30 -1.71 -12.35
CA ILE A 495 10.29 -0.67 -12.62
C ILE A 495 9.30 -0.60 -11.46
N LEU A 496 8.81 -1.75 -10.98
CA LEU A 496 7.94 -1.83 -9.80
C LEU A 496 8.67 -1.40 -8.51
N GLY A 497 9.95 -1.71 -8.39
CA GLY A 497 10.78 -1.22 -7.27
C GLY A 497 10.94 0.30 -7.28
N ILE A 498 11.11 0.91 -8.46
CA ILE A 498 11.15 2.36 -8.63
C ILE A 498 9.77 2.97 -8.31
N HIS A 499 8.70 2.38 -8.81
CA HIS A 499 7.34 2.80 -8.46
C HIS A 499 7.15 2.83 -6.93
N ASN A 500 7.55 1.77 -6.21
CA ASN A 500 7.50 1.75 -4.74
C ASN A 500 8.34 2.86 -4.09
N PHE A 501 9.46 3.25 -4.67
CA PHE A 501 10.23 4.39 -4.20
C PHE A 501 9.45 5.71 -4.35
N PHE A 502 8.75 5.91 -5.47
CA PHE A 502 7.88 7.08 -5.68
C PHE A 502 6.62 7.08 -4.82
N VAL A 503 6.24 5.93 -4.28
CA VAL A 503 5.19 5.79 -3.24
C VAL A 503 5.75 6.16 -1.86
N ALA A 504 6.93 5.67 -1.49
CA ALA A 504 7.48 5.82 -0.14
C ALA A 504 8.16 7.19 0.10
N ALA A 505 8.90 7.73 -0.86
CA ALA A 505 9.63 8.98 -0.70
C ALA A 505 8.72 10.19 -0.37
N PRO A 506 7.56 10.40 -1.05
CA PRO A 506 6.66 11.50 -0.72
C PRO A 506 6.02 11.40 0.66
N GLN A 507 5.91 10.21 1.23
CA GLN A 507 5.39 10.02 2.59
C GLN A 507 6.32 10.62 3.64
N VAL A 508 7.65 10.53 3.45
CA VAL A 508 8.62 11.22 4.31
C VAL A 508 8.44 12.73 4.22
N ILE A 509 8.29 13.26 3.00
CA ILE A 509 8.04 14.68 2.77
C ILE A 509 6.73 15.10 3.42
N SER A 510 5.68 14.31 3.26
CA SER A 510 4.37 14.54 3.90
C SER A 510 4.47 14.59 5.41
N SER A 511 5.23 13.68 6.03
CA SER A 511 5.46 13.68 7.49
C SER A 511 6.16 14.95 7.96
N LEU A 512 7.21 15.39 7.25
CA LEU A 512 7.94 16.61 7.59
C LEU A 512 7.04 17.86 7.47
N PHE A 513 6.27 17.96 6.37
CA PHE A 513 5.31 19.05 6.21
C PHE A 513 4.17 19.00 7.23
N SER A 514 3.66 17.82 7.55
CA SER A 514 2.67 17.65 8.61
C SER A 514 3.19 18.15 9.96
N SER A 515 4.45 17.84 10.30
CA SER A 515 5.09 18.34 11.52
C SER A 515 5.15 19.87 11.56
N ILE A 516 5.52 20.51 10.44
CA ILE A 516 5.55 21.99 10.31
C ILE A 516 4.14 22.56 10.45
N LEU A 517 3.14 21.99 9.77
CA LEU A 517 1.76 22.45 9.84
C LEU A 517 1.18 22.31 11.24
N PHE A 518 1.45 21.21 11.93
CA PHE A 518 1.04 21.05 13.33
C PHE A 518 1.69 22.08 14.23
N HIS A 519 2.96 22.41 14.02
CA HIS A 519 3.61 23.46 14.80
C HIS A 519 3.02 24.86 14.52
N ALA A 520 2.63 25.14 13.27
CA ALA A 520 2.10 26.43 12.86
C ALA A 520 0.62 26.64 13.25
N PHE A 521 -0.17 25.58 13.22
CA PHE A 521 -1.63 25.65 13.38
C PHE A 521 -2.14 24.97 14.66
N SER A 522 -1.31 24.28 15.46
CA SER A 522 -1.73 23.84 16.77
C SER A 522 -1.95 25.08 17.63
N ILE A 523 -3.20 25.29 17.97
CA ILE A 523 -3.55 26.30 18.96
C ILE A 523 -2.92 25.83 20.28
N SER A 524 -2.12 26.70 20.88
CA SER A 524 -1.68 26.50 22.26
C SER A 524 -2.97 26.34 23.08
N LYS A 525 -3.30 25.11 23.49
CA LYS A 525 -4.46 24.85 24.35
C LYS A 525 -4.24 25.66 25.63
N GLY A 526 -4.85 26.84 25.69
CA GLY A 526 -5.20 27.45 26.95
C GLY A 526 -6.24 26.54 27.63
N ASP A 527 -6.60 26.80 28.88
CA ASP A 527 -7.53 26.00 29.69
C ASP A 527 -8.96 25.81 29.09
N ASP A 528 -9.18 26.16 27.83
CA ASP A 528 -10.45 26.07 27.13
C ASP A 528 -10.49 24.85 26.19
N ASP A 529 -10.91 23.71 26.74
CA ASP A 529 -11.10 22.44 26.00
C ASP A 529 -12.27 22.52 24.98
N THR A 530 -12.96 23.66 24.88
CA THR A 530 -14.11 23.87 23.99
C THR A 530 -13.68 24.32 22.58
N GLN A 531 -12.43 24.70 22.37
CA GLN A 531 -11.94 25.15 21.07
C GLN A 531 -11.52 23.99 20.17
N TYR A 532 -12.13 23.90 18.98
CA TYR A 532 -11.78 22.90 17.97
C TYR A 532 -10.39 23.14 17.37
N ASP A 533 -9.50 22.17 17.49
CA ASP A 533 -8.17 22.19 16.86
C ASP A 533 -8.25 21.69 15.41
N ASP A 534 -8.26 22.60 14.44
CA ASP A 534 -8.34 22.32 13.00
C ASP A 534 -6.97 21.97 12.38
N SER A 535 -5.93 21.74 13.17
CA SER A 535 -4.56 21.46 12.66
C SER A 535 -4.51 20.22 11.76
N LEU A 536 -5.29 19.17 12.09
CA LEU A 536 -5.44 17.98 11.25
C LEU A 536 -6.15 18.29 9.91
N GLY A 537 -7.16 19.16 9.94
CA GLY A 537 -7.83 19.64 8.73
C GLY A 537 -6.85 20.34 7.78
N TRP A 538 -5.93 21.14 8.30
CA TRP A 538 -4.89 21.79 7.48
C TRP A 538 -3.93 20.79 6.83
N VAL A 539 -3.57 19.73 7.52
CA VAL A 539 -2.74 18.66 6.95
C VAL A 539 -3.46 17.96 5.79
N PHE A 540 -4.75 17.66 5.93
CA PHE A 540 -5.54 17.07 4.85
C PHE A 540 -5.70 17.99 3.64
N ARG A 541 -5.94 19.29 3.86
CA ARG A 541 -6.02 20.30 2.79
C ARG A 541 -4.72 20.45 2.04
N PHE A 542 -3.58 20.42 2.75
CA PHE A 542 -2.25 20.38 2.13
C PHE A 542 -2.10 19.15 1.22
N GLY A 543 -2.54 17.97 1.68
CA GLY A 543 -2.61 16.76 0.86
C GLY A 543 -3.49 16.94 -0.39
N GLY A 544 -4.63 17.63 -0.26
CA GLY A 544 -5.50 17.99 -1.39
C GLY A 544 -4.80 18.91 -2.39
N VAL A 545 -4.04 19.91 -1.92
CA VAL A 545 -3.24 20.79 -2.80
C VAL A 545 -2.16 20.00 -3.54
N ALA A 546 -1.47 19.09 -2.86
CA ALA A 546 -0.48 18.22 -3.51
C ALA A 546 -1.12 17.34 -4.60
N ALA A 547 -2.32 16.82 -4.37
CA ALA A 547 -3.06 16.00 -5.33
C ALA A 547 -3.41 16.75 -6.64
N ILE A 548 -3.38 18.09 -6.67
CA ILE A 548 -3.51 18.86 -7.91
C ILE A 548 -2.35 18.49 -8.87
N GLY A 549 -1.14 18.30 -8.35
CA GLY A 549 -0.01 17.83 -9.14
C GLY A 549 -0.27 16.43 -9.73
N ALA A 550 -0.84 15.52 -8.93
CA ALA A 550 -1.23 14.19 -9.40
C ALA A 550 -2.32 14.26 -10.49
N LEU A 551 -3.33 15.12 -10.32
CA LEU A 551 -4.39 15.35 -11.30
C LEU A 551 -3.82 15.84 -12.64
N ILE A 552 -2.96 16.88 -12.62
CA ILE A 552 -2.36 17.44 -13.83
C ILE A 552 -1.52 16.39 -14.56
N LEU A 553 -0.76 15.58 -13.83
CA LEU A 553 0.10 14.56 -14.42
C LEU A 553 -0.71 13.38 -14.98
N SER A 554 -1.77 12.94 -14.28
CA SER A 554 -2.63 11.86 -14.76
C SER A 554 -3.43 12.24 -16.01
N ILE A 555 -3.81 13.51 -16.16
CA ILE A 555 -4.43 14.04 -17.41
C ILE A 555 -3.43 14.01 -18.58
N LYS A 556 -2.14 14.24 -18.31
CA LYS A 556 -1.09 14.23 -19.35
C LYS A 556 -0.68 12.83 -19.82
N LEU A 557 -1.14 11.78 -19.16
CA LEU A 557 -0.92 10.41 -19.64
C LEU A 557 -1.60 10.24 -21.00
N LYS A 558 -0.90 9.60 -21.91
CA LYS A 558 -1.41 9.37 -23.27
C LYS A 558 -2.08 8.00 -23.36
N THR A 559 -3.16 7.93 -24.13
CA THR A 559 -3.74 6.65 -24.53
C THR A 559 -2.89 6.02 -25.62
N ASN A 560 -3.08 4.74 -25.88
CA ASN A 560 -2.38 4.07 -26.99
C ASN A 560 -2.71 4.68 -28.34
N GLU A 561 -3.97 5.07 -28.54
CA GLU A 561 -4.41 5.73 -29.78
C GLU A 561 -3.66 7.06 -29.98
N GLU A 562 -3.52 7.85 -28.91
CA GLU A 562 -2.74 9.08 -28.92
C GLU A 562 -1.25 8.84 -29.19
N LEU A 563 -0.67 7.78 -28.61
CA LEU A 563 0.73 7.40 -28.83
C LEU A 563 0.97 6.92 -30.28
N ILE A 564 0.05 6.13 -30.82
CA ILE A 564 0.11 5.64 -32.21
C ILE A 564 -0.08 6.82 -33.18
N SER A 565 -1.01 7.76 -32.88
CA SER A 565 -1.21 8.96 -33.69
C SER A 565 0.05 9.83 -33.71
N GLU A 566 0.66 10.11 -32.56
CA GLU A 566 1.91 10.87 -32.50
C GLU A 566 3.06 10.17 -33.24
N GLU A 567 3.16 8.85 -33.13
CA GLU A 567 4.13 8.08 -33.89
C GLU A 567 3.91 8.28 -35.40
N LYS A 568 2.67 8.31 -35.87
CA LYS A 568 2.33 8.61 -37.27
C LYS A 568 2.67 10.06 -37.65
N ASP A 569 2.29 11.03 -36.83
CA ASP A 569 2.55 12.45 -37.09
C ASP A 569 4.06 12.76 -37.12
N LEU A 570 4.85 12.10 -36.27
CA LEU A 570 6.31 12.19 -36.29
C LEU A 570 6.91 11.54 -37.54
N LEU A 571 6.23 10.56 -38.11
CA LEU A 571 6.59 9.90 -39.35
C LEU A 571 6.36 10.81 -40.57
N GLU A 572 5.23 11.51 -40.58
CA GLU A 572 4.84 12.40 -41.68
C GLU A 572 5.60 13.75 -41.66
N ALA A 573 6.12 14.14 -40.48
CA ALA A 573 6.85 15.40 -40.32
C ALA A 573 8.37 15.30 -40.63
N GLN A 574 8.89 14.11 -40.93
CA GLN A 574 10.30 13.95 -41.36
C GLN A 574 10.39 14.02 -42.87
N PRO A 575 11.15 15.00 -43.45
CA PRO A 575 11.28 15.19 -44.88
C PRO A 575 11.97 14.06 -45.62
#